data_47b8777339566ba85e34032b67a1e8b9
#
_entry.id   47b8777339566ba85e34032b67a1e8b9
#
_cell.length_a   1.000
_cell.length_b   1.000
_cell.length_c   1.000
_cell.angle_alpha   90.00
_cell.angle_beta   90.00
_cell.angle_gamma   90.00
#
_symmetry.space_group_name_H-M   'P 1'
#
loop_
_entity.id
_entity.type
_entity.pdbx_description
1 polymer ?
#
loop_
_entity_poly.entity_id
_entity_poly.type
_entity_poly.pdbx_seq_one_letter_code
_entity_poly.pdbx_strand_id
1 'polypeptide(L)'
;MNNHMTICIDLAKDVFQIAIFNKAGKVKSNKEVSAKKLCEIIAQHPGVDIFMEACGSAHYWARRFSKGGHKVGLIPPHVAAKYRSGNKNDKNDAVAIYEASKSAQLNCVPIRTLEQQDIATLHKYREGYKKERNQIANRIRGFAREYGVNFPLGIKPLQKRIPEVLEDAENELTPISRKILSDLSMQLGRVSDCLAESTKEIESLAKQIEPCRRLTSIPGFSWLCVSMLYAKFGTGESFKRGRDASASLGVVPAHSGSGGKITIGRITKRGDVYLRSLLVNGARAVVSNIRDKTDGLSCWIRKLLVTKSFNVTVIALVNKLVRMALAILKSGDEYQQPVAQ
;
A
#
# COMPACT_ATOMS: atom_id res chain seq x y z
N MET A 1 26.55 -12.53 -27.50
CA MET A 1 25.15 -12.90 -27.75
C MET A 1 24.56 -13.38 -26.43
N ASN A 2 23.72 -12.55 -25.79
CA ASN A 2 23.16 -12.87 -24.50
C ASN A 2 22.20 -14.06 -24.59
N ASN A 3 22.55 -15.12 -23.93
CA ASN A 3 21.82 -16.39 -23.92
C ASN A 3 20.71 -16.31 -22.88
N HIS A 4 19.70 -15.44 -23.15
CA HIS A 4 18.67 -15.13 -22.15
C HIS A 4 17.63 -16.25 -22.04
N MET A 5 17.92 -17.20 -21.17
CA MET A 5 16.87 -18.00 -20.54
C MET A 5 16.08 -17.13 -19.59
N THR A 6 14.80 -17.40 -19.45
CA THR A 6 13.94 -16.74 -18.48
C THR A 6 13.45 -17.77 -17.49
N ILE A 7 13.52 -17.44 -16.21
CA ILE A 7 12.98 -18.26 -15.12
C ILE A 7 11.78 -17.52 -14.51
N CYS A 8 10.65 -18.19 -14.43
CA CYS A 8 9.45 -17.68 -13.79
C CYS A 8 9.13 -18.53 -12.58
N ILE A 9 8.83 -17.87 -11.45
CA ILE A 9 8.64 -18.53 -10.16
C ILE A 9 7.31 -18.06 -9.59
N ASP A 10 6.38 -18.98 -9.39
CA ASP A 10 5.23 -18.76 -8.53
C ASP A 10 5.61 -19.14 -7.09
N LEU A 11 5.47 -18.17 -6.19
CA LEU A 11 5.95 -18.25 -4.81
C LEU A 11 4.81 -18.72 -3.89
N ALA A 12 4.99 -19.89 -3.27
CA ALA A 12 4.15 -20.36 -2.19
C ALA A 12 4.90 -20.35 -0.85
N LYS A 13 4.26 -20.85 0.20
CA LYS A 13 4.85 -20.84 1.54
C LYS A 13 6.04 -21.82 1.66
N ASP A 14 5.84 -23.05 1.21
CA ASP A 14 6.78 -24.14 1.42
C ASP A 14 7.29 -24.75 0.10
N VAL A 15 6.52 -24.64 -0.96
CA VAL A 15 6.80 -25.22 -2.28
C VAL A 15 6.72 -24.12 -3.34
N PHE A 16 7.61 -24.12 -4.30
CA PHE A 16 7.74 -23.13 -5.34
C PHE A 16 7.52 -23.78 -6.70
N GLN A 17 6.66 -23.21 -7.53
CA GLN A 17 6.55 -23.62 -8.92
C GLN A 17 7.58 -22.87 -9.75
N ILE A 18 8.54 -23.57 -10.34
CA ILE A 18 9.56 -22.99 -11.22
C ILE A 18 9.34 -23.42 -12.66
N ALA A 19 9.19 -22.46 -13.55
CA ALA A 19 9.14 -22.66 -14.99
C ALA A 19 10.36 -22.03 -15.65
N ILE A 20 11.08 -22.81 -16.43
CA ILE A 20 12.29 -22.41 -17.16
C ILE A 20 11.97 -22.36 -18.64
N PHE A 21 12.21 -21.22 -19.27
CA PHE A 21 11.96 -20.96 -20.68
C PHE A 21 13.28 -20.79 -21.44
N ASN A 22 13.35 -21.33 -22.64
CA ASN A 22 14.46 -21.06 -23.55
C ASN A 22 14.29 -19.70 -24.27
N LYS A 23 15.28 -19.32 -25.08
CA LYS A 23 15.22 -18.08 -25.90
C LYS A 23 14.00 -17.99 -26.81
N ALA A 24 13.53 -19.13 -27.33
CA ALA A 24 12.38 -19.20 -28.20
C ALA A 24 11.03 -19.20 -27.47
N GLY A 25 11.04 -19.03 -26.13
CA GLY A 25 9.83 -19.03 -25.31
C GLY A 25 9.25 -20.42 -25.04
N LYS A 26 9.93 -21.51 -25.44
CA LYS A 26 9.46 -22.86 -25.15
C LYS A 26 9.82 -23.25 -23.72
N VAL A 27 8.87 -23.86 -23.02
CA VAL A 27 9.07 -24.42 -21.66
C VAL A 27 10.06 -25.56 -21.72
N LYS A 28 11.17 -25.46 -21.01
CA LYS A 28 12.14 -26.56 -20.78
C LYS A 28 11.79 -27.40 -19.57
N SER A 29 11.27 -26.75 -18.54
CA SER A 29 10.89 -27.40 -17.28
C SER A 29 9.81 -26.59 -16.61
N ASN A 30 8.83 -27.24 -16.00
CA ASN A 30 7.81 -26.62 -15.17
C ASN A 30 7.46 -27.60 -14.04
N LYS A 31 8.01 -27.38 -12.84
CA LYS A 31 7.94 -28.32 -11.73
C LYS A 31 7.94 -27.63 -10.38
N GLU A 32 7.42 -28.32 -9.40
CA GLU A 32 7.49 -27.94 -8.00
C GLU A 32 8.85 -28.24 -7.41
N VAL A 33 9.35 -27.32 -6.56
CA VAL A 33 10.64 -27.47 -5.88
C VAL A 33 10.59 -26.87 -4.47
N SER A 34 11.41 -27.42 -3.57
CA SER A 34 11.65 -26.81 -2.27
C SER A 34 12.53 -25.55 -2.37
N ALA A 35 12.56 -24.72 -1.34
CA ALA A 35 13.41 -23.53 -1.27
C ALA A 35 14.90 -23.83 -1.49
N LYS A 36 15.41 -24.96 -0.93
CA LYS A 36 16.78 -25.40 -1.14
C LYS A 36 17.03 -25.70 -2.61
N LYS A 37 16.14 -26.51 -3.21
CA LYS A 37 16.27 -26.91 -4.62
C LYS A 37 16.13 -25.73 -5.59
N LEU A 38 15.25 -24.76 -5.26
CA LEU A 38 15.14 -23.51 -6.01
C LEU A 38 16.49 -22.77 -6.06
N CYS A 39 17.16 -22.60 -4.92
CA CYS A 39 18.47 -21.94 -4.88
C CYS A 39 19.53 -22.69 -5.70
N GLU A 40 19.55 -24.04 -5.63
CA GLU A 40 20.47 -24.86 -6.42
C GLU A 40 20.24 -24.69 -7.93
N ILE A 41 18.98 -24.68 -8.37
CA ILE A 41 18.64 -24.47 -9.79
C ILE A 41 19.04 -23.08 -10.25
N ILE A 42 18.74 -22.04 -9.46
CA ILE A 42 19.12 -20.66 -9.81
C ILE A 42 20.64 -20.51 -9.92
N ALA A 43 21.40 -21.12 -9.00
CA ALA A 43 22.86 -21.08 -9.04
C ALA A 43 23.48 -21.74 -10.29
N GLN A 44 22.79 -22.73 -10.89
CA GLN A 44 23.19 -23.37 -12.14
C GLN A 44 22.97 -22.49 -13.39
N HIS A 45 22.27 -21.37 -13.25
CA HIS A 45 21.90 -20.49 -14.37
C HIS A 45 22.31 -19.03 -14.08
N PRO A 46 23.60 -18.69 -14.07
CA PRO A 46 24.06 -17.34 -13.72
C PRO A 46 23.55 -16.28 -14.72
N GLY A 47 23.20 -15.10 -14.25
CA GLY A 47 22.86 -13.93 -15.05
C GLY A 47 21.53 -14.03 -15.84
N VAL A 48 20.63 -14.94 -15.47
CA VAL A 48 19.32 -15.08 -16.13
C VAL A 48 18.30 -14.04 -15.65
N ASP A 49 17.31 -13.78 -16.49
CA ASP A 49 16.14 -12.98 -16.10
C ASP A 49 15.20 -13.84 -15.26
N ILE A 50 14.83 -13.34 -14.07
CA ILE A 50 13.91 -14.00 -13.13
C ILE A 50 12.67 -13.14 -12.94
N PHE A 51 11.49 -13.72 -13.13
CA PHE A 51 10.23 -13.04 -12.87
C PHE A 51 9.41 -13.79 -11.82
N MET A 52 8.77 -13.04 -10.92
CA MET A 52 7.91 -13.56 -9.86
C MET A 52 6.67 -12.67 -9.70
N GLU A 53 5.57 -13.25 -9.25
CA GLU A 53 4.43 -12.45 -8.82
C GLU A 53 4.75 -11.70 -7.52
N ALA A 54 4.33 -10.44 -7.41
CA ALA A 54 4.53 -9.60 -6.23
C ALA A 54 3.59 -10.01 -5.09
N CYS A 55 3.94 -11.08 -4.38
CA CYS A 55 3.23 -11.65 -3.24
C CYS A 55 4.00 -11.51 -1.91
N GLY A 56 3.60 -12.24 -0.89
CA GLY A 56 4.11 -12.11 0.48
C GLY A 56 5.62 -12.18 0.65
N SER A 57 6.33 -13.13 0.05
CA SER A 57 7.79 -13.33 0.18
C SER A 57 8.60 -12.78 -1.00
N ALA A 58 7.94 -12.22 -2.02
CA ALA A 58 8.57 -11.84 -3.29
C ALA A 58 9.76 -10.88 -3.14
N HIS A 59 9.67 -9.89 -2.26
CA HIS A 59 10.76 -8.93 -2.04
C HIS A 59 12.02 -9.58 -1.44
N TYR A 60 11.87 -10.57 -0.56
CA TYR A 60 12.98 -11.33 0.00
C TYR A 60 13.71 -12.10 -1.11
N TRP A 61 12.98 -12.88 -1.90
CA TRP A 61 13.54 -13.67 -2.99
C TRP A 61 14.15 -12.78 -4.07
N ALA A 62 13.49 -11.66 -4.39
CA ALA A 62 14.01 -10.69 -5.35
C ALA A 62 15.36 -10.13 -4.91
N ARG A 63 15.49 -9.68 -3.66
CA ARG A 63 16.78 -9.21 -3.12
C ARG A 63 17.85 -10.31 -3.16
N ARG A 64 17.48 -11.53 -2.80
CA ARG A 64 18.40 -12.68 -2.78
C ARG A 64 18.95 -12.98 -4.18
N PHE A 65 18.05 -13.06 -5.17
CA PHE A 65 18.46 -13.35 -6.56
C PHE A 65 19.18 -12.17 -7.21
N SER A 66 18.78 -10.94 -6.93
CA SER A 66 19.52 -9.76 -7.40
C SER A 66 20.96 -9.70 -6.86
N LYS A 67 21.18 -10.09 -5.59
CA LYS A 67 22.54 -10.23 -5.04
C LYS A 67 23.36 -11.33 -5.73
N GLY A 68 22.70 -12.35 -6.28
CA GLY A 68 23.31 -13.40 -7.10
C GLY A 68 23.60 -12.98 -8.55
N GLY A 69 23.42 -11.72 -8.92
CA GLY A 69 23.70 -11.21 -10.27
C GLY A 69 22.59 -11.43 -11.28
N HIS A 70 21.38 -11.81 -10.84
CA HIS A 70 20.25 -12.01 -11.73
C HIS A 70 19.45 -10.70 -11.91
N LYS A 71 18.89 -10.51 -13.10
CA LYS A 71 17.92 -9.45 -13.34
C LYS A 71 16.52 -9.91 -12.90
N VAL A 72 15.99 -9.28 -11.86
CA VAL A 72 14.74 -9.71 -11.24
C VAL A 72 13.61 -8.72 -11.48
N GLY A 73 12.44 -9.22 -11.91
CA GLY A 73 11.22 -8.45 -12.09
C GLY A 73 10.08 -8.99 -11.22
N LEU A 74 9.42 -8.09 -10.45
CA LEU A 74 8.22 -8.41 -9.69
C LEU A 74 6.98 -7.96 -10.47
N ILE A 75 6.16 -8.91 -10.89
CA ILE A 75 4.95 -8.67 -11.67
C ILE A 75 3.77 -8.40 -10.74
N PRO A 76 3.01 -7.30 -10.94
CA PRO A 76 1.81 -7.06 -10.15
C PRO A 76 0.79 -8.20 -10.32
N PRO A 77 0.14 -8.71 -9.24
CA PRO A 77 -0.80 -9.84 -9.31
C PRO A 77 -1.93 -9.67 -10.33
N HIS A 78 -2.48 -8.47 -10.43
CA HIS A 78 -3.55 -8.16 -11.38
C HIS A 78 -3.10 -8.13 -12.85
N VAL A 79 -1.78 -8.06 -13.10
CA VAL A 79 -1.20 -8.17 -14.43
C VAL A 79 -1.00 -9.65 -14.76
N ALA A 80 -0.34 -10.42 -13.87
CA ALA A 80 -0.16 -11.86 -14.05
C ALA A 80 -1.49 -12.58 -14.31
N ALA A 81 -2.53 -12.26 -13.51
CA ALA A 81 -3.86 -12.85 -13.65
C ALA A 81 -4.51 -12.66 -15.04
N LYS A 82 -4.15 -11.63 -15.81
CA LYS A 82 -4.69 -11.40 -17.16
C LYS A 82 -4.11 -12.34 -18.21
N TYR A 83 -2.93 -12.87 -17.95
CA TYR A 83 -2.22 -13.77 -18.87
C TYR A 83 -2.41 -15.25 -18.51
N ARG A 84 -3.18 -15.54 -17.45
CA ARG A 84 -3.51 -16.92 -17.10
C ARG A 84 -4.47 -17.50 -18.13
N SER A 85 -4.07 -18.60 -18.74
CA SER A 85 -4.91 -19.41 -19.60
C SER A 85 -5.30 -20.70 -18.86
N GLY A 86 -6.58 -21.07 -18.93
CA GLY A 86 -7.12 -22.28 -18.29
C GLY A 86 -7.40 -22.14 -16.80
N ASN A 87 -7.50 -23.28 -16.12
CA ASN A 87 -7.80 -23.35 -14.69
C ASN A 87 -6.66 -22.80 -13.84
N LYS A 88 -7.01 -22.23 -12.68
CA LYS A 88 -6.03 -21.76 -11.70
C LYS A 88 -5.28 -22.97 -11.12
N ASN A 89 -3.99 -23.06 -11.45
CA ASN A 89 -3.02 -23.98 -10.85
C ASN A 89 -1.62 -23.38 -10.98
N ASP A 90 -0.71 -23.82 -10.14
CA ASP A 90 0.63 -23.24 -10.02
C ASP A 90 1.45 -23.36 -11.33
N LYS A 91 1.22 -24.42 -12.13
CA LYS A 91 1.87 -24.57 -13.43
C LYS A 91 1.43 -23.52 -14.44
N ASN A 92 0.13 -23.21 -14.48
CA ASN A 92 -0.43 -22.18 -15.35
C ASN A 92 -0.06 -20.78 -14.83
N ASP A 93 0.05 -20.59 -13.50
CA ASP A 93 0.44 -19.33 -12.89
C ASP A 93 1.91 -18.99 -13.22
N ALA A 94 2.82 -19.96 -13.18
CA ALA A 94 4.20 -19.77 -13.60
C ALA A 94 4.33 -19.42 -15.11
N VAL A 95 3.48 -19.98 -15.97
CA VAL A 95 3.42 -19.63 -17.39
C VAL A 95 2.83 -18.22 -17.58
N ALA A 96 1.78 -17.87 -16.84
CA ALA A 96 1.18 -16.54 -16.88
C ALA A 96 2.19 -15.43 -16.46
N ILE A 97 3.07 -15.72 -15.51
CA ILE A 97 4.18 -14.82 -15.15
C ILE A 97 5.12 -14.60 -16.33
N TYR A 98 5.44 -15.67 -17.10
CA TYR A 98 6.27 -15.56 -18.29
C TYR A 98 5.60 -14.70 -19.37
N GLU A 99 4.36 -14.99 -19.71
CA GLU A 99 3.63 -14.24 -20.73
C GLU A 99 3.50 -12.75 -20.34
N ALA A 100 3.19 -12.48 -19.06
CA ALA A 100 3.16 -11.12 -18.54
C ALA A 100 4.52 -10.41 -18.65
N SER A 101 5.64 -11.14 -18.49
CA SER A 101 7.00 -10.59 -18.56
C SER A 101 7.37 -10.09 -19.96
N LYS A 102 6.73 -10.59 -20.99
CA LYS A 102 6.96 -10.19 -22.39
C LYS A 102 6.17 -8.95 -22.80
N SER A 103 5.25 -8.49 -21.98
CA SER A 103 4.46 -7.30 -22.27
C SER A 103 5.32 -6.04 -22.31
N ALA A 104 5.30 -5.31 -23.42
CA ALA A 104 5.99 -4.01 -23.55
C ALA A 104 5.46 -2.94 -22.59
N GLN A 105 4.26 -3.13 -22.03
CA GLN A 105 3.61 -2.24 -21.09
C GLN A 105 3.79 -2.66 -19.63
N LEU A 106 4.59 -3.71 -19.36
CA LEU A 106 4.83 -4.17 -18.01
C LEU A 106 5.60 -3.13 -17.20
N ASN A 107 5.00 -2.68 -16.10
CA ASN A 107 5.68 -1.95 -15.06
C ASN A 107 5.83 -2.89 -13.85
N CYS A 108 7.04 -3.36 -13.60
CA CYS A 108 7.35 -4.19 -12.45
C CYS A 108 7.18 -3.40 -11.15
N VAL A 109 6.82 -4.11 -10.08
CA VAL A 109 6.82 -3.56 -8.72
C VAL A 109 8.27 -3.32 -8.29
N PRO A 110 8.63 -2.15 -7.75
CA PRO A 110 9.96 -1.89 -7.22
C PRO A 110 10.36 -2.91 -6.14
N ILE A 111 11.58 -3.42 -6.22
CA ILE A 111 12.10 -4.32 -5.19
C ILE A 111 12.49 -3.45 -3.98
N ARG A 112 11.89 -3.71 -2.83
CA ARG A 112 12.17 -2.98 -1.60
C ARG A 112 13.54 -3.31 -1.06
N THR A 113 14.29 -2.30 -0.61
CA THR A 113 15.44 -2.47 0.27
C THR A 113 14.99 -3.02 1.63
N LEU A 114 15.94 -3.41 2.50
CA LEU A 114 15.60 -3.82 3.87
C LEU A 114 14.94 -2.66 4.63
N GLU A 115 15.49 -1.46 4.55
CA GLU A 115 14.91 -0.25 5.16
C GLU A 115 13.47 -0.02 4.72
N GLN A 116 13.19 -0.07 3.42
CA GLN A 116 11.83 0.07 2.89
C GLN A 116 10.90 -1.06 3.34
N GLN A 117 11.44 -2.27 3.51
CA GLN A 117 10.68 -3.42 4.02
C GLN A 117 10.33 -3.22 5.49
N ASP A 118 11.24 -2.70 6.31
CA ASP A 118 11.02 -2.42 7.72
C ASP A 118 9.95 -1.35 7.90
N ILE A 119 10.03 -0.25 7.14
CA ILE A 119 8.98 0.78 7.12
C ILE A 119 7.61 0.16 6.77
N ALA A 120 7.54 -0.64 5.70
CA ALA A 120 6.29 -1.28 5.30
C ALA A 120 5.76 -2.26 6.36
N THR A 121 6.65 -2.91 7.11
CA THR A 121 6.31 -3.82 8.20
C THR A 121 5.77 -3.04 9.41
N LEU A 122 6.42 -1.94 9.79
CA LEU A 122 5.94 -1.04 10.86
C LEU A 122 4.54 -0.48 10.54
N HIS A 123 4.29 -0.11 9.29
CA HIS A 123 2.95 0.33 8.87
C HIS A 123 1.91 -0.77 8.99
N LYS A 124 2.22 -2.01 8.64
CA LYS A 124 1.31 -3.15 8.80
C LYS A 124 1.04 -3.44 10.27
N TYR A 125 2.07 -3.38 11.10
CA TYR A 125 1.99 -3.56 12.54
C TYR A 125 1.06 -2.51 13.17
N ARG A 126 1.29 -1.24 12.86
CA ARG A 126 0.43 -0.13 13.27
C ARG A 126 -1.03 -0.29 12.83
N GLU A 127 -1.28 -0.70 11.58
CA GLU A 127 -2.65 -0.93 11.09
C GLU A 127 -3.33 -2.12 11.78
N GLY A 128 -2.56 -3.12 12.20
CA GLY A 128 -3.04 -4.21 13.06
C GLY A 128 -3.63 -3.65 14.35
N TYR A 129 -2.87 -2.86 15.11
CA TYR A 129 -3.34 -2.23 16.34
C TYR A 129 -4.54 -1.31 16.13
N LYS A 130 -4.56 -0.54 15.05
CA LYS A 130 -5.71 0.32 14.74
C LYS A 130 -6.99 -0.49 14.53
N LYS A 131 -6.91 -1.63 13.85
CA LYS A 131 -8.06 -2.54 13.66
C LYS A 131 -8.49 -3.16 14.98
N GLU A 132 -7.55 -3.68 15.75
CA GLU A 132 -7.78 -4.31 17.04
C GLU A 132 -8.42 -3.33 18.04
N ARG A 133 -7.89 -2.11 18.13
CA ARG A 133 -8.47 -1.05 18.95
C ARG A 133 -9.94 -0.77 18.61
N ASN A 134 -10.24 -0.68 17.33
CA ASN A 134 -11.61 -0.44 16.89
C ASN A 134 -12.53 -1.64 17.18
N GLN A 135 -12.02 -2.87 17.05
CA GLN A 135 -12.74 -4.10 17.39
C GLN A 135 -13.06 -4.15 18.88
N ILE A 136 -12.07 -3.86 19.75
CA ILE A 136 -12.28 -3.82 21.22
C ILE A 136 -13.31 -2.74 21.57
N ALA A 137 -13.17 -1.53 21.03
CA ALA A 137 -14.11 -0.44 21.28
C ALA A 137 -15.57 -0.77 20.86
N ASN A 138 -15.73 -1.46 19.72
CA ASN A 138 -17.04 -1.90 19.28
C ASN A 138 -17.60 -3.03 20.15
N ARG A 139 -16.74 -3.93 20.63
CA ARG A 139 -17.11 -5.01 21.56
C ARG A 139 -17.58 -4.43 22.91
N ILE A 140 -16.86 -3.43 23.46
CA ILE A 140 -17.30 -2.72 24.67
C ILE A 140 -18.68 -2.11 24.48
N ARG A 141 -18.89 -1.38 23.37
CA ARG A 141 -20.21 -0.76 23.08
C ARG A 141 -21.31 -1.79 22.89
N GLY A 142 -21.00 -2.91 22.24
CA GLY A 142 -21.96 -3.98 22.02
C GLY A 142 -22.40 -4.62 23.35
N PHE A 143 -21.44 -5.04 24.18
CA PHE A 143 -21.74 -5.67 25.47
C PHE A 143 -22.49 -4.75 26.41
N ALA A 144 -22.05 -3.50 26.54
CA ALA A 144 -22.70 -2.55 27.46
C ALA A 144 -24.16 -2.25 27.07
N ARG A 145 -24.46 -2.27 25.76
CA ARG A 145 -25.81 -1.99 25.26
C ARG A 145 -26.83 -3.03 25.70
N GLU A 146 -26.42 -4.28 25.89
CA GLU A 146 -27.31 -5.35 26.41
C GLU A 146 -27.74 -5.10 27.87
N TYR A 147 -27.04 -4.20 28.58
CA TYR A 147 -27.35 -3.75 29.95
C TYR A 147 -27.86 -2.30 29.96
N GLY A 148 -28.41 -1.80 28.87
CA GLY A 148 -28.94 -0.44 28.77
C GLY A 148 -27.90 0.68 28.75
N VAL A 149 -26.60 0.37 28.80
CA VAL A 149 -25.54 1.35 28.85
C VAL A 149 -25.08 1.75 27.43
N ASN A 150 -25.17 3.05 27.11
CA ASN A 150 -24.74 3.61 25.84
C ASN A 150 -23.46 4.42 25.98
N PHE A 151 -22.44 4.09 25.17
CA PHE A 151 -21.19 4.82 25.10
C PHE A 151 -21.14 5.78 23.90
N PRO A 152 -20.48 6.94 24.06
CA PRO A 152 -20.34 7.91 22.98
C PRO A 152 -19.44 7.38 21.84
N LEU A 153 -19.57 8.01 20.66
CA LEU A 153 -18.68 7.75 19.53
C LEU A 153 -17.27 8.26 19.82
N GLY A 154 -16.28 7.63 19.17
CA GLY A 154 -14.86 7.93 19.35
C GLY A 154 -14.19 7.10 20.45
N ILE A 155 -12.86 7.03 20.42
CA ILE A 155 -12.07 6.23 21.37
C ILE A 155 -11.88 6.99 22.69
N LYS A 156 -11.44 8.25 22.62
CA LYS A 156 -11.20 9.07 23.80
C LYS A 156 -12.45 9.26 24.67
N PRO A 157 -13.63 9.65 24.12
CA PRO A 157 -14.86 9.72 24.90
C PRO A 157 -15.29 8.39 25.51
N LEU A 158 -15.11 7.27 24.77
CA LEU A 158 -15.35 5.92 25.29
C LEU A 158 -14.49 5.64 26.52
N GLN A 159 -13.16 5.79 26.41
CA GLN A 159 -12.22 5.54 27.48
C GLN A 159 -12.51 6.40 28.73
N LYS A 160 -12.89 7.67 28.52
CA LYS A 160 -13.23 8.57 29.63
C LYS A 160 -14.48 8.12 30.40
N ARG A 161 -15.49 7.59 29.69
CA ARG A 161 -16.77 7.22 30.30
C ARG A 161 -16.78 5.81 30.93
N ILE A 162 -15.87 4.91 30.60
CA ILE A 162 -15.85 3.55 31.13
C ILE A 162 -15.74 3.52 32.68
N PRO A 163 -14.83 4.26 33.32
CA PRO A 163 -14.75 4.27 34.81
C PRO A 163 -16.07 4.67 35.45
N GLU A 164 -16.68 5.76 35.00
CA GLU A 164 -17.97 6.24 35.51
C GLU A 164 -19.05 5.15 35.44
N VAL A 165 -19.13 4.43 34.32
CA VAL A 165 -20.09 3.34 34.14
C VAL A 165 -19.79 2.14 35.04
N LEU A 166 -18.51 1.84 35.27
CA LEU A 166 -18.12 0.74 36.13
C LEU A 166 -18.37 1.03 37.62
N GLU A 167 -18.41 2.28 38.05
CA GLU A 167 -18.68 2.73 39.43
C GLU A 167 -20.18 2.94 39.68
N ASP A 168 -20.97 3.19 38.66
CA ASP A 168 -22.40 3.45 38.74
C ASP A 168 -23.15 2.19 39.23
N ALA A 169 -23.71 2.24 40.44
CA ALA A 169 -24.45 1.13 41.05
C ALA A 169 -25.88 0.99 40.55
N GLU A 170 -26.43 2.02 39.91
CA GLU A 170 -27.82 2.02 39.44
C GLU A 170 -28.00 1.32 38.05
N ASN A 171 -26.91 1.09 37.34
CA ASN A 171 -27.01 0.38 36.06
C ASN A 171 -27.12 -1.15 36.23
N GLU A 172 -27.66 -1.84 35.25
CA GLU A 172 -27.91 -3.29 35.29
C GLU A 172 -26.65 -4.17 35.13
N LEU A 173 -25.43 -3.58 35.14
CA LEU A 173 -24.19 -4.35 35.00
C LEU A 173 -23.98 -5.28 36.21
N THR A 174 -23.91 -6.57 35.94
CA THR A 174 -23.58 -7.60 36.91
C THR A 174 -22.08 -7.58 37.26
N PRO A 175 -21.65 -8.23 38.37
CA PRO A 175 -20.22 -8.38 38.63
C PRO A 175 -19.42 -9.00 37.50
N ILE A 176 -20.01 -9.94 36.77
CA ILE A 176 -19.37 -10.58 35.60
C ILE A 176 -19.20 -9.58 34.44
N SER A 177 -20.26 -8.84 34.11
CA SER A 177 -20.19 -7.85 33.03
C SER A 177 -19.27 -6.68 33.35
N ARG A 178 -19.22 -6.21 34.63
CA ARG A 178 -18.24 -5.21 35.08
C ARG A 178 -16.81 -5.70 34.93
N LYS A 179 -16.53 -6.95 35.34
CA LYS A 179 -15.21 -7.56 35.13
C LYS A 179 -14.82 -7.61 33.66
N ILE A 180 -15.72 -8.10 32.78
CA ILE A 180 -15.45 -8.16 31.34
C ILE A 180 -15.20 -6.76 30.75
N LEU A 181 -15.99 -5.75 31.11
CA LEU A 181 -15.80 -4.39 30.61
C LEU A 181 -14.50 -3.77 31.14
N SER A 182 -14.11 -4.06 32.40
CA SER A 182 -12.83 -3.66 32.97
C SER A 182 -11.65 -4.27 32.19
N ASP A 183 -11.69 -5.58 31.95
CA ASP A 183 -10.66 -6.29 31.18
C ASP A 183 -10.53 -5.74 29.75
N LEU A 184 -11.65 -5.50 29.08
CA LEU A 184 -11.67 -4.88 27.75
C LEU A 184 -11.16 -3.43 27.75
N SER A 185 -11.43 -2.68 28.83
CA SER A 185 -10.90 -1.32 29.00
C SER A 185 -9.38 -1.31 29.11
N MET A 186 -8.81 -2.23 29.90
CA MET A 186 -7.35 -2.39 30.02
C MET A 186 -6.73 -2.79 28.68
N GLN A 187 -7.35 -3.73 27.93
CA GLN A 187 -6.91 -4.09 26.59
C GLN A 187 -6.96 -2.90 25.61
N LEU A 188 -8.04 -2.11 25.64
CA LEU A 188 -8.20 -0.91 24.82
C LEU A 188 -7.10 0.12 25.11
N GLY A 189 -6.75 0.32 26.37
CA GLY A 189 -5.63 1.17 26.79
C GLY A 189 -4.32 0.69 26.19
N ARG A 190 -3.95 -0.55 26.46
CA ARG A 190 -2.70 -1.16 25.97
C ARG A 190 -2.56 -1.07 24.44
N VAL A 191 -3.61 -1.44 23.72
CA VAL A 191 -3.58 -1.39 22.24
C VAL A 191 -3.51 0.06 21.74
N SER A 192 -4.10 1.02 22.45
CA SER A 192 -4.01 2.44 22.12
C SER A 192 -2.59 2.97 22.29
N ASP A 193 -1.90 2.54 23.34
CA ASP A 193 -0.50 2.91 23.61
C ASP A 193 0.44 2.31 22.55
N CYS A 194 0.30 1.02 22.24
CA CYS A 194 1.06 0.38 21.17
C CYS A 194 0.85 1.07 19.79
N LEU A 195 -0.38 1.51 19.52
CA LEU A 195 -0.68 2.29 18.31
C LEU A 195 0.01 3.65 18.30
N ALA A 196 0.06 4.33 19.45
CA ALA A 196 0.73 5.62 19.59
C ALA A 196 2.25 5.48 19.44
N GLU A 197 2.84 4.48 20.09
CA GLU A 197 4.27 4.16 20.02
C GLU A 197 4.70 3.81 18.60
N SER A 198 4.00 2.89 17.94
CA SER A 198 4.30 2.52 16.55
C SER A 198 4.15 3.71 15.59
N THR A 199 3.26 4.66 15.88
CA THR A 199 3.13 5.90 15.10
C THR A 199 4.36 6.79 15.30
N LYS A 200 4.81 6.99 16.55
CA LYS A 200 6.01 7.78 16.87
C LYS A 200 7.27 7.16 16.24
N GLU A 201 7.38 5.84 16.26
CA GLU A 201 8.50 5.11 15.67
C GLU A 201 8.58 5.34 14.15
N ILE A 202 7.46 5.20 13.43
CA ILE A 202 7.40 5.51 11.99
C ILE A 202 7.80 6.97 11.72
N GLU A 203 7.30 7.92 12.51
CA GLU A 203 7.61 9.33 12.35
C GLU A 203 9.09 9.63 12.62
N SER A 204 9.65 9.03 13.65
CA SER A 204 11.08 9.16 13.99
C SER A 204 11.97 8.63 12.87
N LEU A 205 11.67 7.43 12.36
CA LEU A 205 12.38 6.81 11.26
C LEU A 205 12.27 7.65 9.98
N ALA A 206 11.05 8.10 9.65
CA ALA A 206 10.81 8.91 8.46
C ALA A 206 11.58 10.24 8.46
N LYS A 207 11.76 10.86 9.63
CA LYS A 207 12.54 12.10 9.79
C LYS A 207 14.03 11.91 9.49
N GLN A 208 14.57 10.70 9.63
CA GLN A 208 15.98 10.40 9.35
C GLN A 208 16.21 10.15 7.86
N ILE A 209 15.15 9.80 7.11
CA ILE A 209 15.22 9.46 5.69
C ILE A 209 15.04 10.71 4.84
N GLU A 210 16.09 11.08 4.11
CA GLU A 210 16.13 12.32 3.35
C GLU A 210 15.01 12.43 2.29
N PRO A 211 14.70 11.42 1.45
CA PRO A 211 13.53 11.46 0.57
C PRO A 211 12.20 11.72 1.29
N CYS A 212 12.03 11.21 2.52
CA CYS A 212 10.82 11.47 3.30
C CYS A 212 10.75 12.94 3.73
N ARG A 213 11.86 13.54 4.16
CA ARG A 213 11.91 14.96 4.52
C ARG A 213 11.50 15.85 3.36
N ARG A 214 12.03 15.63 2.17
CA ARG A 214 11.64 16.39 0.96
C ARG A 214 10.16 16.25 0.65
N LEU A 215 9.62 15.03 0.75
CA LEU A 215 8.21 14.80 0.47
C LEU A 215 7.26 15.49 1.46
N THR A 216 7.69 15.80 2.70
CA THR A 216 6.82 16.53 3.65
C THR A 216 6.57 17.98 3.25
N SER A 217 7.38 18.55 2.34
CA SER A 217 7.11 19.86 1.77
C SER A 217 5.81 19.92 0.94
N ILE A 218 5.32 18.76 0.48
CA ILE A 218 4.07 18.65 -0.30
C ILE A 218 2.86 18.88 0.64
N PRO A 219 1.97 19.82 0.33
CA PRO A 219 0.78 20.06 1.13
C PRO A 219 -0.06 18.79 1.37
N GLY A 220 -0.43 18.54 2.63
CA GLY A 220 -1.26 17.40 3.02
C GLY A 220 -0.51 16.08 3.21
N PHE A 221 0.81 16.05 3.05
CA PHE A 221 1.61 14.86 3.31
C PHE A 221 2.10 14.84 4.77
N SER A 222 1.70 13.80 5.51
CA SER A 222 2.19 13.51 6.86
C SER A 222 3.37 12.55 6.81
N TRP A 223 4.11 12.43 7.93
CA TRP A 223 5.20 11.45 8.07
C TRP A 223 4.77 10.02 7.74
N LEU A 224 3.56 9.63 8.15
CA LEU A 224 2.97 8.34 7.77
C LEU A 224 2.75 8.21 6.25
N CYS A 225 2.34 9.29 5.60
CA CYS A 225 2.11 9.27 4.15
C CYS A 225 3.42 9.15 3.38
N VAL A 226 4.41 10.00 3.71
CA VAL A 226 5.69 10.03 2.98
C VAL A 226 6.53 8.78 3.19
N SER A 227 6.55 8.22 4.40
CA SER A 227 7.29 6.99 4.69
C SER A 227 6.71 5.79 3.93
N MET A 228 5.37 5.64 3.91
CA MET A 228 4.76 4.56 3.14
C MET A 228 4.90 4.75 1.63
N LEU A 229 4.90 6.02 1.16
CA LEU A 229 5.12 6.34 -0.25
C LEU A 229 6.56 6.02 -0.67
N TYR A 230 7.55 6.38 0.16
CA TYR A 230 8.94 6.00 -0.03
C TYR A 230 9.14 4.48 0.00
N ALA A 231 8.54 3.77 0.96
CA ALA A 231 8.59 2.31 1.04
C ALA A 231 8.03 1.63 -0.22
N LYS A 232 7.13 2.30 -0.94
CA LYS A 232 6.50 1.78 -2.16
C LYS A 232 7.22 2.20 -3.44
N PHE A 233 7.68 3.44 -3.53
CA PHE A 233 8.23 4.03 -4.76
C PHE A 233 9.75 4.06 -4.78
N GLY A 234 10.41 3.95 -3.62
CA GLY A 234 11.86 4.13 -3.52
C GLY A 234 12.26 5.50 -4.00
N THR A 235 13.27 5.55 -4.86
CA THR A 235 13.74 6.77 -5.57
C THR A 235 12.84 7.16 -6.76
N GLY A 236 11.81 6.39 -7.05
CA GLY A 236 10.88 6.66 -8.16
C GLY A 236 11.34 6.19 -9.54
N GLU A 237 12.52 5.61 -9.67
CA GLU A 237 13.11 5.18 -10.96
C GLU A 237 12.27 4.15 -11.71
N SER A 238 11.55 3.29 -10.99
CA SER A 238 10.68 2.26 -11.58
C SER A 238 9.49 2.81 -12.35
N PHE A 239 9.18 4.08 -12.22
CA PHE A 239 8.06 4.73 -12.92
C PHE A 239 8.58 5.67 -14.01
N LYS A 240 8.27 5.37 -15.26
CA LYS A 240 8.65 6.25 -16.39
C LYS A 240 7.93 7.61 -16.30
N ARG A 241 6.66 7.62 -15.96
CA ARG A 241 5.79 8.82 -15.95
C ARG A 241 4.99 8.92 -14.67
N GLY A 242 4.67 10.14 -14.23
CA GLY A 242 3.86 10.39 -13.03
C GLY A 242 2.47 9.74 -13.09
N ARG A 243 1.88 9.57 -14.28
CA ARG A 243 0.62 8.86 -14.45
C ARG A 243 0.71 7.37 -14.07
N ASP A 244 1.85 6.75 -14.29
CA ASP A 244 2.07 5.33 -13.98
C ASP A 244 2.11 5.12 -12.46
N ALA A 245 2.73 6.05 -11.73
CA ALA A 245 2.71 6.08 -10.26
C ALA A 245 1.28 6.25 -9.72
N SER A 246 0.50 7.20 -10.25
CA SER A 246 -0.91 7.37 -9.88
C SER A 246 -1.77 6.15 -10.21
N ALA A 247 -1.52 5.50 -11.35
CA ALA A 247 -2.22 4.28 -11.75
C ALA A 247 -1.90 3.11 -10.81
N SER A 248 -0.65 2.98 -10.35
CA SER A 248 -0.23 1.93 -9.40
C SER A 248 -0.90 2.05 -8.04
N LEU A 249 -1.44 3.22 -7.70
CA LEU A 249 -2.22 3.48 -6.48
C LEU A 249 -3.73 3.43 -6.71
N GLY A 250 -4.15 3.25 -7.96
CA GLY A 250 -5.56 3.17 -8.32
C GLY A 250 -6.35 4.47 -8.14
N VAL A 251 -5.67 5.62 -8.24
CA VAL A 251 -6.28 6.96 -8.14
C VAL A 251 -6.56 7.59 -9.51
N VAL A 252 -6.44 6.81 -10.57
CA VAL A 252 -6.83 7.21 -11.93
C VAL A 252 -8.21 6.68 -12.29
N PRO A 253 -9.00 7.41 -13.10
CA PRO A 253 -10.29 6.92 -13.57
C PRO A 253 -10.16 5.64 -14.38
N ALA A 254 -11.13 4.74 -14.25
CA ALA A 254 -11.32 3.64 -15.19
C ALA A 254 -11.88 4.20 -16.49
N HIS A 255 -11.37 3.68 -17.61
CA HIS A 255 -11.89 3.99 -18.93
C HIS A 255 -12.52 2.73 -19.53
N SER A 256 -13.70 2.87 -20.06
CA SER A 256 -14.35 1.88 -20.90
C SER A 256 -14.85 2.58 -22.16
N GLY A 257 -14.75 1.91 -23.29
CA GLY A 257 -15.24 2.50 -24.55
C GLY A 257 -15.19 1.48 -25.69
N SER A 258 -16.15 1.62 -26.59
CA SER A 258 -16.23 0.93 -27.85
C SER A 258 -16.67 1.92 -28.92
N GLY A 259 -16.27 1.71 -30.19
CA GLY A 259 -16.72 2.55 -31.30
C GLY A 259 -16.38 4.04 -31.16
N GLY A 260 -15.21 4.39 -30.58
CA GLY A 260 -14.76 5.78 -30.44
C GLY A 260 -15.39 6.56 -29.26
N LYS A 261 -16.38 6.02 -28.55
CA LYS A 261 -16.98 6.63 -27.36
C LYS A 261 -16.26 6.16 -26.09
N ILE A 262 -15.59 7.07 -25.39
CA ILE A 262 -14.89 6.78 -24.13
C ILE A 262 -15.78 7.23 -22.97
N THR A 263 -16.12 6.29 -22.09
CA THR A 263 -16.78 6.57 -20.82
C THR A 263 -15.75 6.60 -19.69
N ILE A 264 -15.69 7.72 -18.96
CA ILE A 264 -14.83 7.91 -17.81
C ILE A 264 -15.61 7.47 -16.56
N GLY A 265 -15.15 6.40 -15.93
CA GLY A 265 -15.75 5.83 -14.73
C GLY A 265 -15.13 6.34 -13.43
N ARG A 266 -15.47 5.66 -12.33
CA ARG A 266 -14.84 5.89 -11.02
C ARG A 266 -13.36 5.50 -11.05
N ILE A 267 -12.60 5.86 -10.02
CA ILE A 267 -11.19 5.44 -9.89
C ILE A 267 -11.09 3.91 -9.87
N THR A 268 -9.99 3.39 -10.41
CA THR A 268 -9.77 1.94 -10.55
C THR A 268 -9.67 1.21 -9.22
N LYS A 269 -9.30 1.90 -8.14
CA LYS A 269 -9.04 1.37 -6.79
C LYS A 269 -8.01 0.22 -6.76
N ARG A 270 -7.25 0.02 -7.82
CA ARG A 270 -6.17 -0.98 -7.88
C ARG A 270 -5.00 -0.54 -7.00
N GLY A 271 -4.22 -1.51 -6.52
CA GLY A 271 -3.03 -1.26 -5.72
C GLY A 271 -3.31 -1.05 -4.23
N ASP A 272 -2.42 -0.34 -3.55
CA ASP A 272 -2.36 -0.24 -2.10
C ASP A 272 -3.49 0.59 -1.51
N VAL A 273 -4.41 -0.07 -0.81
CA VAL A 273 -5.59 0.57 -0.17
C VAL A 273 -5.17 1.46 0.99
N TYR A 274 -4.16 1.04 1.76
CA TYR A 274 -3.71 1.78 2.93
C TYR A 274 -3.03 3.09 2.52
N LEU A 275 -2.06 3.05 1.61
CA LEU A 275 -1.39 4.26 1.12
C LEU A 275 -2.39 5.20 0.43
N ARG A 276 -3.33 4.65 -0.37
CA ARG A 276 -4.39 5.47 -0.96
C ARG A 276 -5.22 6.18 0.11
N SER A 277 -5.55 5.52 1.24
CA SER A 277 -6.31 6.14 2.33
C SER A 277 -5.54 7.28 2.99
N LEU A 278 -4.22 7.14 3.20
CA LEU A 278 -3.37 8.20 3.74
C LEU A 278 -3.36 9.43 2.82
N LEU A 279 -3.15 9.21 1.52
CA LEU A 279 -3.15 10.25 0.50
C LEU A 279 -4.49 10.98 0.41
N VAL A 280 -5.60 10.23 0.42
CA VAL A 280 -6.96 10.80 0.37
C VAL A 280 -7.23 11.65 1.62
N ASN A 281 -6.85 11.18 2.80
CA ASN A 281 -7.03 11.95 4.04
C ASN A 281 -6.21 13.24 4.03
N GLY A 282 -4.97 13.20 3.58
CA GLY A 282 -4.14 14.39 3.41
C GLY A 282 -4.73 15.38 2.41
N ALA A 283 -5.16 14.90 1.25
CA ALA A 283 -5.80 15.74 0.24
C ALA A 283 -7.14 16.34 0.73
N ARG A 284 -7.94 15.57 1.49
CA ARG A 284 -9.18 16.09 2.11
C ARG A 284 -8.87 17.23 3.07
N ALA A 285 -7.86 17.07 3.90
CA ALA A 285 -7.44 18.14 4.82
C ALA A 285 -7.03 19.41 4.06
N VAL A 286 -6.29 19.27 2.95
CA VAL A 286 -5.93 20.41 2.09
C VAL A 286 -7.18 21.09 1.52
N VAL A 287 -8.09 20.33 0.89
CA VAL A 287 -9.31 20.87 0.28
C VAL A 287 -10.22 21.53 1.32
N SER A 288 -10.37 20.94 2.53
CA SER A 288 -11.19 21.51 3.60
C SER A 288 -10.60 22.80 4.20
N ASN A 289 -9.28 22.98 4.15
CA ASN A 289 -8.57 24.13 4.73
C ASN A 289 -8.07 25.14 3.68
N ILE A 290 -8.67 25.14 2.50
CA ILE A 290 -8.23 26.01 1.40
C ILE A 290 -8.48 27.49 1.69
N ARG A 291 -9.61 27.82 2.35
CA ARG A 291 -10.01 29.20 2.75
C ARG A 291 -9.61 30.25 1.70
N ASP A 292 -9.00 31.35 2.13
CA ASP A 292 -8.59 32.48 1.30
C ASP A 292 -7.14 32.40 0.77
N LYS A 293 -6.54 31.18 0.79
CA LYS A 293 -5.18 30.97 0.27
C LYS A 293 -5.09 31.32 -1.21
N THR A 294 -4.10 32.12 -1.58
CA THR A 294 -3.93 32.66 -2.94
C THR A 294 -2.88 31.92 -3.78
N ASP A 295 -2.23 30.88 -3.22
CA ASP A 295 -1.26 30.10 -3.95
C ASP A 295 -1.87 29.34 -5.15
N GLY A 296 -1.05 29.02 -6.13
CA GLY A 296 -1.49 28.39 -7.39
C GLY A 296 -2.21 27.04 -7.20
N LEU A 297 -1.85 26.25 -6.16
CA LEU A 297 -2.54 25.00 -5.86
C LEU A 297 -3.95 25.27 -5.31
N SER A 298 -4.08 26.22 -4.40
CA SER A 298 -5.36 26.63 -3.81
C SER A 298 -6.31 27.24 -4.85
N CYS A 299 -5.78 28.08 -5.76
CA CYS A 299 -6.55 28.61 -6.88
C CYS A 299 -7.05 27.51 -7.82
N TRP A 300 -6.20 26.52 -8.14
CA TRP A 300 -6.59 25.38 -8.95
C TRP A 300 -7.67 24.51 -8.27
N ILE A 301 -7.57 24.29 -6.96
CA ILE A 301 -8.60 23.54 -6.20
C ILE A 301 -9.93 24.27 -6.22
N ARG A 302 -9.95 25.60 -5.99
CA ARG A 302 -11.20 26.41 -6.07
C ARG A 302 -11.85 26.32 -7.44
N LYS A 303 -11.08 26.45 -8.53
CA LYS A 303 -11.59 26.28 -9.90
C LYS A 303 -12.25 24.91 -10.09
N LEU A 304 -11.69 23.84 -9.50
CA LEU A 304 -12.31 22.51 -9.56
C LEU A 304 -13.59 22.41 -8.74
N LEU A 305 -13.65 23.01 -7.56
CA LEU A 305 -14.83 22.96 -6.68
C LEU A 305 -16.05 23.66 -7.30
N VAL A 306 -15.86 24.59 -8.22
CA VAL A 306 -16.95 25.22 -8.97
C VAL A 306 -17.71 24.22 -9.85
N THR A 307 -17.00 23.23 -10.44
CA THR A 307 -17.57 22.33 -11.44
C THR A 307 -17.62 20.86 -11.01
N LYS A 308 -16.93 20.49 -9.93
CA LYS A 308 -16.78 19.10 -9.46
C LYS A 308 -17.17 18.99 -7.99
N SER A 309 -17.71 17.83 -7.63
CA SER A 309 -18.00 17.54 -6.23
C SER A 309 -16.71 17.47 -5.39
N PHE A 310 -16.83 17.69 -4.08
CA PHE A 310 -15.74 17.65 -3.12
C PHE A 310 -14.86 16.39 -3.27
N ASN A 311 -15.46 15.21 -3.30
CA ASN A 311 -14.71 13.95 -3.41
C ASN A 311 -13.99 13.78 -4.76
N VAL A 312 -14.55 14.27 -5.85
CA VAL A 312 -13.89 14.28 -7.17
C VAL A 312 -12.69 15.22 -7.15
N THR A 313 -12.81 16.39 -6.56
CA THR A 313 -11.71 17.34 -6.38
C THR A 313 -10.60 16.76 -5.50
N VAL A 314 -10.95 16.11 -4.38
CA VAL A 314 -9.98 15.41 -3.53
C VAL A 314 -9.18 14.37 -4.33
N ILE A 315 -9.83 13.54 -5.14
CA ILE A 315 -9.15 12.52 -5.95
C ILE A 315 -8.28 13.16 -7.05
N ALA A 316 -8.74 14.22 -7.68
CA ALA A 316 -7.93 14.97 -8.64
C ALA A 316 -6.67 15.54 -7.97
N LEU A 317 -6.82 16.06 -6.75
CA LEU A 317 -5.69 16.54 -5.95
C LEU A 317 -4.73 15.38 -5.61
N VAL A 318 -5.22 14.24 -5.13
CA VAL A 318 -4.37 13.06 -4.87
C VAL A 318 -3.54 12.70 -6.09
N ASN A 319 -4.16 12.64 -7.28
CA ASN A 319 -3.45 12.33 -8.52
C ASN A 319 -2.32 13.36 -8.79
N LYS A 320 -2.60 14.66 -8.60
CA LYS A 320 -1.61 15.73 -8.77
C LYS A 320 -0.48 15.61 -7.75
N LEU A 321 -0.80 15.38 -6.46
CA LEU A 321 0.19 15.25 -5.38
C LEU A 321 1.11 14.02 -5.57
N VAL A 322 0.57 12.88 -6.01
CA VAL A 322 1.38 11.68 -6.32
C VAL A 322 2.36 11.95 -7.46
N ARG A 323 1.94 12.70 -8.48
CA ARG A 323 2.82 13.08 -9.59
C ARG A 323 3.92 14.03 -9.15
N MET A 324 3.61 14.99 -8.28
CA MET A 324 4.60 15.87 -7.66
C MET A 324 5.59 15.07 -6.80
N ALA A 325 5.09 14.16 -5.97
CA ALA A 325 5.92 13.30 -5.14
C ALA A 325 6.91 12.47 -5.98
N LEU A 326 6.46 11.90 -7.10
CA LEU A 326 7.37 11.19 -8.00
C LEU A 326 8.43 12.11 -8.62
N ALA A 327 8.06 13.34 -8.98
CA ALA A 327 9.01 14.31 -9.50
C ALA A 327 10.10 14.63 -8.46
N ILE A 328 9.70 14.93 -7.22
CA ILE A 328 10.61 15.21 -6.09
C ILE A 328 11.53 14.02 -5.79
N LEU A 329 10.99 12.78 -5.80
CA LEU A 329 11.82 11.59 -5.59
C LEU A 329 12.89 11.42 -6.67
N LYS A 330 12.60 11.82 -7.91
CA LYS A 330 13.54 11.71 -9.04
C LYS A 330 14.53 12.85 -9.14
N SER A 331 14.08 14.09 -8.92
CA SER A 331 14.95 15.28 -9.07
C SER A 331 15.83 15.49 -7.84
N GLY A 332 15.38 15.07 -6.67
CA GLY A 332 16.06 15.41 -5.42
C GLY A 332 15.73 16.81 -4.89
N ASP A 333 14.80 17.52 -5.49
CA ASP A 333 14.38 18.85 -5.07
C ASP A 333 13.30 18.82 -3.98
N GLU A 334 12.98 19.98 -3.41
CA GLU A 334 11.80 20.16 -2.56
C GLU A 334 10.63 20.73 -3.38
N TYR A 335 9.42 20.62 -2.82
CA TYR A 335 8.23 21.20 -3.43
C TYR A 335 8.31 22.73 -3.39
N GLN A 336 8.31 23.33 -4.56
CA GLN A 336 8.16 24.77 -4.71
C GLN A 336 6.70 25.12 -5.03
N GLN A 337 6.13 26.03 -4.26
CA GLN A 337 4.76 26.49 -4.54
C GLN A 337 4.75 27.25 -5.87
N PRO A 338 3.91 26.83 -6.84
CA PRO A 338 3.73 27.63 -8.05
C PRO A 338 3.17 29.01 -7.69
N VAL A 339 3.81 30.06 -8.17
CA VAL A 339 3.26 31.41 -8.07
C VAL A 339 1.92 31.43 -8.84
N ALA A 340 0.87 32.00 -8.25
CA ALA A 340 -0.40 32.20 -8.95
C ALA A 340 -0.15 33.16 -10.12
N GLN A 341 -0.36 32.67 -11.35
CA GLN A 341 -0.50 33.49 -12.54
C GLN A 341 -1.89 34.01 -12.67
#